data_9a70d1bda27cd19a82c28ae78ffe8a04
#
_entry.id   9a70d1bda27cd19a82c28ae78ffe8a04
#
_cell.length_a   1.000
_cell.length_b   1.000
_cell.length_c   1.000
_cell.angle_alpha   90.00
_cell.angle_beta   90.00
_cell.angle_gamma   90.00
#
_symmetry.space_group_name_H-M   'P 1'
#
loop_
_entity.id
_entity.type
_entity.pdbx_description
1 polymer ?
#
loop_
_entity_poly.entity_id
_entity_poly.type
_entity_poly.pdbx_seq_one_letter_code
_entity_poly.pdbx_strand_id
1 'polypeptide(L)'
;MSFRIISILLMQRRISLCLWAIILSVSLFSQNLKADKIILPDSDLTNLYQIDSGVYRSEQPSKEDFKALEKYGIGEVLNLRNRHSDDDEAKGTSIKLHRVKTKAHSISERELIQALHIIKNRKAPIVFHCHHGSDRTGAVCAFYRIVFQNVSKEDAIHEMTRGGYGFHRIYKNIIRRIN
;
A
#
# COMPACT_ATOMS: atom_id res chain seq x y z
N MET A 1 36.03 28.73 -38.95
CA MET A 1 34.79 28.40 -38.21
C MET A 1 35.01 28.80 -36.76
N SER A 2 34.27 29.79 -36.24
CA SER A 2 34.62 30.53 -35.01
C SER A 2 34.49 29.64 -33.76
N PHE A 3 35.44 29.73 -32.82
CA PHE A 3 35.45 29.09 -31.49
C PHE A 3 34.11 29.25 -30.70
N ARG A 4 33.38 30.35 -30.96
CA ARG A 4 32.05 30.60 -30.37
C ARG A 4 30.98 29.59 -30.80
N ILE A 5 30.99 29.11 -32.05
CA ILE A 5 29.98 28.15 -32.56
C ILE A 5 30.19 26.76 -31.93
N ILE A 6 31.45 26.35 -31.74
CA ILE A 6 31.78 25.08 -31.09
C ILE A 6 31.36 25.09 -29.62
N SER A 7 31.57 26.20 -28.92
CA SER A 7 31.15 26.37 -27.51
C SER A 7 29.62 26.28 -27.34
N ILE A 8 28.85 26.89 -28.24
CA ILE A 8 27.38 26.85 -28.22
C ILE A 8 26.84 25.43 -28.48
N LEU A 9 27.43 24.71 -29.45
CA LEU A 9 27.05 23.33 -29.76
C LEU A 9 27.35 22.36 -28.60
N LEU A 10 28.47 22.54 -27.91
CA LEU A 10 28.84 21.75 -26.73
C LEU A 10 27.92 22.03 -25.55
N MET A 11 27.49 23.29 -25.37
CA MET A 11 26.55 23.69 -24.32
C MET A 11 25.15 23.11 -24.59
N GLN A 12 24.68 23.16 -25.83
CA GLN A 12 23.38 22.54 -26.20
C GLN A 12 23.38 21.03 -26.02
N ARG A 13 24.49 20.32 -26.36
CA ARG A 13 24.60 18.87 -26.10
C ARG A 13 24.58 18.55 -24.61
N ARG A 14 25.21 19.34 -23.75
CA ARG A 14 25.18 19.13 -22.29
C ARG A 14 23.79 19.37 -21.69
N ILE A 15 23.08 20.40 -22.14
CA ILE A 15 21.68 20.67 -21.72
C ILE A 15 20.75 19.53 -22.16
N SER A 16 20.91 19.04 -23.39
CA SER A 16 20.14 17.91 -23.92
C SER A 16 20.37 16.63 -23.10
N LEU A 17 21.62 16.30 -22.78
CA LEU A 17 21.96 15.13 -21.97
C LEU A 17 21.40 15.21 -20.54
N CYS A 18 21.43 16.41 -19.92
CA CYS A 18 20.84 16.63 -18.60
C CYS A 18 19.30 16.48 -18.63
N LEU A 19 18.63 16.99 -19.66
CA LEU A 19 17.19 16.84 -19.83
C LEU A 19 16.79 15.38 -20.03
N TRP A 20 17.56 14.62 -20.85
CA TRP A 20 17.33 13.18 -21.02
C TRP A 20 17.55 12.39 -19.73
N ALA A 21 18.57 12.72 -18.94
CA ALA A 21 18.82 12.09 -17.65
C ALA A 21 17.69 12.36 -16.63
N ILE A 22 17.14 13.59 -16.63
CA ILE A 22 15.99 13.96 -15.78
C ILE A 22 14.73 13.20 -16.22
N ILE A 23 14.46 13.13 -17.54
CA ILE A 23 13.31 12.39 -18.09
C ILE A 23 13.43 10.89 -17.77
N LEU A 24 14.63 10.30 -17.89
CA LEU A 24 14.86 8.89 -17.52
C LEU A 24 14.66 8.65 -16.02
N SER A 25 15.10 9.56 -15.16
CA SER A 25 14.92 9.43 -13.71
C SER A 25 13.46 9.53 -13.28
N VAL A 26 12.67 10.39 -13.93
CA VAL A 26 11.23 10.52 -13.67
C VAL A 26 10.47 9.28 -14.15
N SER A 27 10.86 8.69 -15.30
CA SER A 27 10.22 7.48 -15.81
C SER A 27 10.55 6.22 -14.99
N LEU A 28 11.74 6.15 -14.36
CA LEU A 28 12.10 5.06 -13.45
C LEU A 28 11.35 5.14 -12.11
N PHE A 29 10.95 6.36 -11.67
CA PHE A 29 10.17 6.52 -10.43
C PHE A 29 8.69 6.13 -10.59
N SER A 30 8.16 6.13 -11.83
CA SER A 30 6.77 5.78 -12.13
C SER A 30 6.50 4.26 -12.26
N GLN A 31 7.51 3.39 -12.17
CA GLN A 31 7.36 2.00 -12.59
C GLN A 31 6.95 0.99 -11.51
N ASN A 32 6.72 1.37 -10.24
CA ASN A 32 6.44 0.37 -9.18
C ASN A 32 5.25 0.72 -8.26
N LEU A 33 4.12 1.12 -8.84
CA LEU A 33 2.85 1.27 -8.10
C LEU A 33 2.09 -0.05 -7.91
N LYS A 34 2.49 -1.11 -8.60
CA LYS A 34 1.83 -2.40 -8.46
C LYS A 34 2.33 -3.12 -7.22
N ALA A 35 1.42 -3.44 -6.30
CA ALA A 35 1.72 -4.29 -5.17
C ALA A 35 2.08 -5.71 -5.64
N ASP A 36 3.12 -6.28 -5.05
CA ASP A 36 3.58 -7.63 -5.37
C ASP A 36 2.71 -8.67 -4.65
N LYS A 37 2.11 -9.57 -5.43
CA LYS A 37 1.31 -10.65 -4.85
C LYS A 37 2.22 -11.63 -4.12
N ILE A 38 1.87 -11.95 -2.87
CA ILE A 38 2.57 -12.92 -2.04
C ILE A 38 1.74 -14.20 -1.96
N ILE A 39 2.37 -15.32 -2.16
CA ILE A 39 1.79 -16.65 -1.97
C ILE A 39 2.58 -17.30 -0.82
N LEU A 40 1.88 -17.59 0.27
CA LEU A 40 2.48 -18.25 1.41
C LEU A 40 2.25 -19.76 1.30
N PRO A 41 3.28 -20.58 1.51
CA PRO A 41 3.09 -22.01 1.75
C PRO A 41 2.17 -22.22 2.97
N ASP A 42 1.33 -23.22 2.93
CA ASP A 42 0.42 -23.59 4.02
C ASP A 42 -0.58 -22.48 4.42
N SER A 43 -1.03 -21.65 3.47
CA SER A 43 -1.98 -20.55 3.68
C SER A 43 -2.98 -20.45 2.54
N ASP A 44 -4.23 -20.16 2.87
CA ASP A 44 -5.32 -19.92 1.92
C ASP A 44 -5.49 -18.43 1.58
N LEU A 45 -4.60 -17.54 2.04
CA LEU A 45 -4.64 -16.11 1.72
C LEU A 45 -4.47 -15.88 0.21
N THR A 46 -5.51 -15.39 -0.43
CA THR A 46 -5.51 -15.14 -1.89
C THR A 46 -5.30 -13.67 -2.24
N ASN A 47 -5.59 -12.75 -1.30
CA ASN A 47 -5.51 -11.28 -1.48
C ASN A 47 -4.37 -10.67 -0.63
N LEU A 48 -3.26 -11.40 -0.49
CA LEU A 48 -2.05 -10.93 0.20
C LEU A 48 -1.10 -10.28 -0.78
N TYR A 49 -0.74 -9.01 -0.51
CA TYR A 49 0.18 -8.24 -1.35
C TYR A 49 1.14 -7.43 -0.50
N GLN A 50 2.38 -7.32 -0.96
CA GLN A 50 3.35 -6.37 -0.45
C GLN A 50 3.18 -5.04 -1.18
N ILE A 51 2.98 -3.95 -0.43
CA ILE A 51 2.83 -2.59 -0.98
C ILE A 51 4.06 -1.72 -0.77
N ASP A 52 4.89 -2.09 0.19
CA ASP A 52 6.16 -1.44 0.51
C ASP A 52 7.04 -2.39 1.34
N SER A 53 8.30 -2.02 1.55
CA SER A 53 9.20 -2.79 2.41
C SER A 53 8.62 -2.99 3.82
N GLY A 54 8.31 -4.24 4.16
CA GLY A 54 7.71 -4.62 5.44
C GLY A 54 6.27 -4.12 5.63
N VAL A 55 5.54 -3.75 4.57
CA VAL A 55 4.13 -3.34 4.64
C VAL A 55 3.31 -4.17 3.68
N TYR A 56 2.33 -4.88 4.20
CA TYR A 56 1.50 -5.81 3.48
C TYR A 56 0.01 -5.52 3.69
N ARG A 57 -0.81 -5.93 2.73
CA ARG A 57 -2.27 -5.88 2.80
C ARG A 57 -2.87 -7.25 2.54
N SER A 58 -3.99 -7.58 3.19
CA SER A 58 -4.70 -8.86 2.94
C SER A 58 -6.20 -8.78 3.19
N GLU A 59 -6.91 -9.87 2.87
CA GLU A 59 -8.19 -10.24 3.49
C GLU A 59 -7.97 -10.70 4.92
N GLN A 60 -9.08 -11.11 5.60
CA GLN A 60 -9.06 -11.65 6.95
C GLN A 60 -8.23 -12.94 7.00
N PRO A 61 -7.12 -12.98 7.74
CA PRO A 61 -6.38 -14.22 7.94
C PRO A 61 -7.14 -15.20 8.86
N SER A 62 -7.07 -16.48 8.54
CA SER A 62 -7.48 -17.59 9.43
C SER A 62 -6.40 -17.85 10.49
N LYS A 63 -6.67 -18.80 11.38
CA LYS A 63 -5.70 -19.23 12.40
C LYS A 63 -4.44 -19.84 11.77
N GLU A 64 -4.60 -20.61 10.71
CA GLU A 64 -3.53 -21.22 9.94
C GLU A 64 -2.72 -20.14 9.21
N ASP A 65 -3.41 -19.15 8.65
CA ASP A 65 -2.75 -18.01 8.01
C ASP A 65 -1.93 -17.16 8.98
N PHE A 66 -2.39 -16.96 10.22
CA PHE A 66 -1.60 -16.27 11.25
C PHE A 66 -0.27 -16.97 11.52
N LYS A 67 -0.26 -18.30 11.58
CA LYS A 67 0.99 -19.09 11.72
C LYS A 67 1.89 -18.96 10.49
N ALA A 68 1.31 -18.99 9.29
CA ALA A 68 2.04 -18.83 8.05
C ALA A 68 2.63 -17.40 7.91
N LEU A 69 1.87 -16.36 8.30
CA LEU A 69 2.34 -14.98 8.35
C LEU A 69 3.51 -14.81 9.34
N GLU A 70 3.43 -15.38 10.54
CA GLU A 70 4.52 -15.36 11.51
C GLU A 70 5.77 -16.03 10.95
N LYS A 71 5.65 -17.23 10.36
CA LYS A 71 6.73 -17.95 9.71
C LYS A 71 7.36 -17.17 8.56
N TYR A 72 6.56 -16.38 7.85
CA TYR A 72 7.01 -15.47 6.78
C TYR A 72 7.76 -14.24 7.31
N GLY A 73 7.66 -13.95 8.61
CA GLY A 73 8.34 -12.82 9.26
C GLY A 73 7.44 -11.62 9.54
N ILE A 74 6.11 -11.75 9.40
CA ILE A 74 5.16 -10.73 9.86
C ILE A 74 5.13 -10.73 11.38
N GLY A 75 5.42 -9.60 12.00
CA GLY A 75 5.39 -9.44 13.46
C GLY A 75 4.24 -8.58 13.97
N GLU A 76 3.53 -7.88 13.10
CA GLU A 76 2.40 -7.03 13.49
C GLU A 76 1.22 -7.21 12.53
N VAL A 77 0.00 -7.18 13.07
CA VAL A 77 -1.25 -7.20 12.28
C VAL A 77 -2.14 -6.05 12.70
N LEU A 78 -2.68 -5.31 11.73
CA LEU A 78 -3.67 -4.25 11.93
C LEU A 78 -5.03 -4.67 11.36
N ASN A 79 -5.98 -4.95 12.24
CA ASN A 79 -7.36 -5.26 11.90
C ASN A 79 -8.20 -3.99 11.74
N LEU A 80 -8.82 -3.81 10.57
CA LEU A 80 -9.73 -2.70 10.25
C LEU A 80 -11.22 -3.06 10.44
N ARG A 81 -11.53 -4.25 10.96
CA ARG A 81 -12.93 -4.69 11.11
C ARG A 81 -13.59 -4.09 12.34
N ASN A 82 -14.84 -3.65 12.17
CA ASN A 82 -15.61 -3.02 13.25
C ASN A 82 -16.05 -4.00 14.36
N ARG A 83 -16.50 -5.19 13.97
CA ARG A 83 -17.15 -6.15 14.88
C ARG A 83 -16.37 -7.46 15.10
N HIS A 84 -15.16 -7.55 14.60
CA HIS A 84 -14.32 -8.76 14.72
C HIS A 84 -12.93 -8.37 15.23
N SER A 85 -12.40 -9.14 16.17
CA SER A 85 -11.00 -9.08 16.61
C SER A 85 -10.25 -10.31 16.09
N ASP A 86 -8.93 -10.28 16.14
CA ASP A 86 -8.07 -11.39 15.70
C ASP A 86 -7.51 -12.19 16.88
N ASP A 87 -8.03 -11.97 18.09
CA ASP A 87 -7.49 -12.58 19.30
C ASP A 87 -7.51 -14.11 19.27
N ASP A 88 -8.56 -14.70 18.67
CA ASP A 88 -8.69 -16.16 18.57
C ASP A 88 -7.84 -16.72 17.41
N GLU A 89 -7.78 -16.03 16.27
CA GLU A 89 -7.03 -16.45 15.10
C GLU A 89 -5.51 -16.33 15.35
N ALA A 90 -5.06 -15.29 16.05
CA ALA A 90 -3.65 -15.08 16.38
C ALA A 90 -3.17 -15.95 17.55
N LYS A 91 -4.07 -16.69 18.21
CA LYS A 91 -3.71 -17.49 19.38
C LYS A 91 -2.66 -18.55 19.05
N GLY A 92 -1.55 -18.49 19.79
CA GLY A 92 -0.39 -19.38 19.58
C GLY A 92 0.68 -18.79 18.66
N THR A 93 0.54 -17.51 18.26
CA THR A 93 1.59 -16.72 17.60
C THR A 93 2.10 -15.61 18.53
N SER A 94 3.26 -15.05 18.21
CA SER A 94 3.84 -13.86 18.88
C SER A 94 3.49 -12.56 18.16
N ILE A 95 2.62 -12.61 17.16
CA ILE A 95 2.20 -11.45 16.38
C ILE A 95 1.51 -10.42 17.25
N LYS A 96 1.99 -9.17 17.21
CA LYS A 96 1.37 -8.04 17.88
C LYS A 96 0.13 -7.57 17.16
N LEU A 97 -1.00 -7.54 17.85
CA LEU A 97 -2.28 -7.13 17.30
C LEU A 97 -2.55 -5.64 17.52
N HIS A 98 -3.00 -4.98 16.46
CA HIS A 98 -3.53 -3.63 16.45
C HIS A 98 -4.94 -3.64 15.88
N ARG A 99 -5.75 -2.66 16.28
CA ARG A 99 -7.12 -2.55 15.78
C ARG A 99 -7.57 -1.12 15.61
N VAL A 100 -8.10 -0.81 14.43
CA VAL A 100 -8.83 0.42 14.15
C VAL A 100 -10.21 0.04 13.61
N LYS A 101 -11.24 0.22 14.45
CA LYS A 101 -12.61 -0.18 14.10
C LYS A 101 -13.20 0.75 13.04
N THR A 102 -13.27 0.29 11.78
CA THR A 102 -13.80 1.06 10.65
C THR A 102 -15.04 0.42 10.03
N LYS A 103 -15.93 1.27 9.51
CA LYS A 103 -17.08 0.84 8.70
C LYS A 103 -16.87 1.29 7.25
N ALA A 104 -17.00 0.37 6.28
CA ALA A 104 -16.74 0.69 4.87
C ALA A 104 -17.61 1.83 4.31
N HIS A 105 -18.87 1.93 4.77
CA HIS A 105 -19.81 2.98 4.34
C HIS A 105 -19.59 4.35 5.01
N SER A 106 -18.77 4.43 6.06
CA SER A 106 -18.56 5.67 6.83
C SER A 106 -17.17 5.77 7.43
N ILE A 107 -16.13 5.33 6.70
CA ILE A 107 -14.75 5.47 7.15
C ILE A 107 -14.41 6.95 7.33
N SER A 108 -13.93 7.30 8.52
CA SER A 108 -13.59 8.67 8.89
C SER A 108 -12.11 8.98 8.66
N GLU A 109 -11.79 10.27 8.54
CA GLU A 109 -10.41 10.74 8.44
C GLU A 109 -9.59 10.34 9.68
N ARG A 110 -10.18 10.46 10.87
CA ARG A 110 -9.54 10.07 12.14
C ARG A 110 -9.13 8.58 12.12
N GLU A 111 -10.00 7.69 11.64
CA GLU A 111 -9.70 6.25 11.53
C GLU A 111 -8.57 5.99 10.53
N LEU A 112 -8.56 6.70 9.39
CA LEU A 112 -7.49 6.62 8.39
C LEU A 112 -6.15 7.10 8.96
N ILE A 113 -6.12 8.26 9.62
CA ILE A 113 -4.91 8.80 10.27
C ILE A 113 -4.40 7.82 11.32
N GLN A 114 -5.28 7.25 12.15
CA GLN A 114 -4.91 6.28 13.17
C GLN A 114 -4.30 5.01 12.56
N ALA A 115 -4.88 4.49 11.48
CA ALA A 115 -4.34 3.33 10.77
C ALA A 115 -2.95 3.63 10.17
N LEU A 116 -2.80 4.77 9.49
CA LEU A 116 -1.52 5.20 8.93
C LEU A 116 -0.45 5.41 10.01
N HIS A 117 -0.84 5.97 11.17
CA HIS A 117 0.07 6.16 12.30
C HIS A 117 0.59 4.83 12.83
N ILE A 118 -0.27 3.82 12.97
CA ILE A 118 0.13 2.46 13.38
C ILE A 118 1.11 1.87 12.36
N ILE A 119 0.78 1.93 11.07
CA ILE A 119 1.62 1.39 9.99
C ILE A 119 2.99 2.10 9.96
N LYS A 120 3.02 3.42 10.12
CA LYS A 120 4.27 4.22 10.12
C LYS A 120 5.18 3.86 11.30
N ASN A 121 4.60 3.65 12.49
CA ASN A 121 5.35 3.44 13.74
C ASN A 121 5.55 1.95 14.08
N ARG A 122 5.29 1.04 13.15
CA ARG A 122 5.51 -0.40 13.32
C ARG A 122 6.94 -0.70 13.74
N LYS A 123 7.12 -1.77 14.50
CA LYS A 123 8.45 -2.24 14.94
C LYS A 123 8.91 -3.51 14.23
N ALA A 124 8.00 -4.14 13.47
CA ALA A 124 8.23 -5.32 12.67
C ALA A 124 7.43 -5.21 11.34
N PRO A 125 7.65 -6.08 10.35
CA PRO A 125 6.78 -6.16 9.18
C PRO A 125 5.33 -6.30 9.60
N ILE A 126 4.45 -5.49 8.98
CA ILE A 126 3.03 -5.39 9.32
C ILE A 126 2.14 -5.78 8.15
N VAL A 127 1.09 -6.57 8.40
CA VAL A 127 -0.02 -6.73 7.48
C VAL A 127 -1.25 -6.02 8.02
N PHE A 128 -1.95 -5.25 7.19
CA PHE A 128 -3.25 -4.67 7.54
C PHE A 128 -4.36 -5.26 6.67
N HIS A 129 -5.50 -5.54 7.30
CA HIS A 129 -6.59 -6.25 6.65
C HIS A 129 -7.98 -5.76 7.07
N CYS A 130 -8.98 -6.17 6.30
CA CYS A 130 -10.39 -6.10 6.70
C CYS A 130 -11.06 -7.46 6.52
N HIS A 131 -12.28 -7.55 6.00
CA HIS A 131 -12.92 -8.86 5.72
C HIS A 131 -12.43 -9.43 4.38
N HIS A 132 -12.63 -8.69 3.29
CA HIS A 132 -12.23 -9.13 1.94
C HIS A 132 -10.89 -8.58 1.47
N GLY A 133 -10.22 -7.74 2.26
CA GLY A 133 -9.00 -7.06 1.80
C GLY A 133 -9.22 -5.97 0.75
N SER A 134 -10.47 -5.66 0.42
CA SER A 134 -10.86 -4.82 -0.72
C SER A 134 -11.08 -3.36 -0.34
N ASP A 135 -12.15 -3.05 0.42
CA ASP A 135 -12.65 -1.67 0.57
C ASP A 135 -11.92 -0.87 1.65
N ARG A 136 -12.01 -1.29 2.92
CA ARG A 136 -11.35 -0.62 4.06
C ARG A 136 -9.82 -0.72 3.94
N THR A 137 -9.34 -1.90 3.60
CA THR A 137 -7.92 -2.15 3.27
C THR A 137 -7.50 -1.32 2.07
N GLY A 138 -8.31 -1.25 1.02
CA GLY A 138 -8.07 -0.42 -0.16
C GLY A 138 -7.98 1.06 0.18
N ALA A 139 -8.90 1.57 1.03
CA ALA A 139 -8.86 2.96 1.49
C ALA A 139 -7.54 3.29 2.22
N VAL A 140 -7.15 2.46 3.20
CA VAL A 140 -5.88 2.65 3.93
C VAL A 140 -4.68 2.55 2.99
N CYS A 141 -4.69 1.61 2.04
CA CYS A 141 -3.64 1.47 1.03
C CYS A 141 -3.53 2.72 0.16
N ALA A 142 -4.65 3.27 -0.36
CA ALA A 142 -4.65 4.46 -1.18
C ALA A 142 -4.07 5.67 -0.42
N PHE A 143 -4.49 5.89 0.83
CA PHE A 143 -3.90 6.95 1.66
C PHE A 143 -2.43 6.72 1.98
N TYR A 144 -2.01 5.46 2.20
CA TYR A 144 -0.60 5.12 2.37
C TYR A 144 0.23 5.51 1.13
N ARG A 145 -0.24 5.17 -0.07
CA ARG A 145 0.39 5.54 -1.34
C ARG A 145 0.55 7.05 -1.50
N ILE A 146 -0.51 7.80 -1.21
CA ILE A 146 -0.51 9.27 -1.32
C ILE A 146 0.46 9.90 -0.31
N VAL A 147 0.36 9.50 0.96
CA VAL A 147 1.07 10.18 2.07
C VAL A 147 2.54 9.79 2.15
N PHE A 148 2.88 8.52 1.91
CA PHE A 148 4.25 8.02 2.11
C PHE A 148 5.02 7.72 0.83
N GLN A 149 4.31 7.53 -0.29
CA GLN A 149 4.94 7.21 -1.57
C GLN A 149 4.71 8.29 -2.62
N ASN A 150 4.09 9.42 -2.24
CA ASN A 150 3.84 10.57 -3.11
C ASN A 150 3.12 10.22 -4.42
N VAL A 151 2.22 9.23 -4.36
CA VAL A 151 1.38 8.81 -5.48
C VAL A 151 0.25 9.83 -5.67
N SER A 152 -0.15 10.09 -6.92
CA SER A 152 -1.29 10.96 -7.18
C SER A 152 -2.59 10.35 -6.63
N LYS A 153 -3.58 11.19 -6.30
CA LYS A 153 -4.89 10.71 -5.86
C LYS A 153 -5.56 9.84 -6.92
N GLU A 154 -5.42 10.23 -8.18
CA GLU A 154 -5.96 9.55 -9.34
C GLU A 154 -5.39 8.13 -9.48
N ASP A 155 -4.07 7.98 -9.36
CA ASP A 155 -3.39 6.69 -9.46
C ASP A 155 -3.71 5.79 -8.25
N ALA A 156 -3.77 6.36 -7.05
CA ALA A 156 -4.16 5.64 -5.84
C ALA A 156 -5.61 5.12 -5.90
N ILE A 157 -6.54 5.93 -6.43
CA ILE A 157 -7.92 5.52 -6.68
C ILE A 157 -7.97 4.44 -7.78
N HIS A 158 -7.19 4.61 -8.84
CA HIS A 158 -7.11 3.63 -9.93
C HIS A 158 -6.59 2.28 -9.41
N GLU A 159 -5.48 2.27 -8.65
CA GLU A 159 -4.96 1.06 -8.02
C GLU A 159 -6.01 0.42 -7.11
N MET A 160 -6.65 1.18 -6.21
CA MET A 160 -7.67 0.68 -5.30
C MET A 160 -8.84 0.04 -6.03
N THR A 161 -9.34 0.68 -7.12
CA THR A 161 -10.58 0.28 -7.78
C THR A 161 -10.38 -0.71 -8.92
N ARG A 162 -9.18 -0.76 -9.54
CA ARG A 162 -8.85 -1.55 -10.72
C ARG A 162 -7.60 -2.43 -10.59
N GLY A 163 -6.92 -2.38 -9.45
CA GLY A 163 -5.71 -3.18 -9.19
C GLY A 163 -5.95 -4.67 -8.95
N GLY A 164 -7.19 -5.15 -9.06
CA GLY A 164 -7.53 -6.57 -8.90
C GLY A 164 -7.81 -7.01 -7.46
N TYR A 165 -7.97 -6.05 -6.53
CA TYR A 165 -8.19 -6.33 -5.10
C TYR A 165 -9.66 -6.52 -4.70
N GLY A 166 -10.60 -6.49 -5.67
CA GLY A 166 -12.02 -6.77 -5.44
C GLY A 166 -12.82 -5.60 -4.86
N PHE A 167 -12.43 -4.33 -5.13
CA PHE A 167 -13.15 -3.16 -4.64
C PHE A 167 -14.63 -3.15 -5.04
N HIS A 168 -15.52 -2.93 -4.06
CA HIS A 168 -16.95 -2.90 -4.28
C HIS A 168 -17.42 -1.47 -4.63
N ARG A 169 -17.95 -1.29 -5.84
CA ARG A 169 -18.40 0.02 -6.37
C ARG A 169 -19.50 0.70 -5.55
N ILE A 170 -20.17 -0.01 -4.65
CA ILE A 170 -21.15 0.54 -3.71
C ILE A 170 -20.54 1.55 -2.73
N TYR A 171 -19.23 1.43 -2.42
CA TYR A 171 -18.54 2.29 -1.46
C TYR A 171 -17.95 3.55 -2.10
N LYS A 172 -18.77 4.31 -2.87
CA LYS A 172 -18.38 5.58 -3.48
C LYS A 172 -17.91 6.64 -2.47
N ASN A 173 -18.33 6.53 -1.21
CA ASN A 173 -17.89 7.37 -0.11
C ASN A 173 -16.37 7.29 0.11
N ILE A 174 -15.73 6.13 -0.09
CA ILE A 174 -14.28 5.95 0.02
C ILE A 174 -13.57 6.80 -1.04
N ILE A 175 -14.01 6.71 -2.30
CA ILE A 175 -13.45 7.50 -3.41
C ILE A 175 -13.60 9.00 -3.13
N ARG A 176 -14.78 9.44 -2.67
CA ARG A 176 -15.02 10.85 -2.29
C ARG A 176 -14.18 11.33 -1.11
N ARG A 177 -13.71 10.42 -0.26
CA ARG A 177 -12.82 10.76 0.86
C ARG A 177 -11.38 10.99 0.40
N ILE A 178 -10.96 10.37 -0.70
CA ILE A 178 -9.62 10.53 -1.27
C ILE A 178 -9.52 11.82 -2.10
N ASN A 179 -10.58 12.20 -2.81
CA ASN A 179 -10.66 13.45 -3.57
C ASN A 179 -10.78 14.66 -2.65
#